data_6fccc31ee62f4f0a30ef66710632ea5c
#
_entry.id   6fccc31ee62f4f0a30ef66710632ea5c
#
_cell.length_a   1.000
_cell.length_b   1.000
_cell.length_c   1.000
_cell.angle_alpha   90.00
_cell.angle_beta   90.00
_cell.angle_gamma   90.00
#
_symmetry.space_group_name_H-M   'P 1'
#
loop_
_entity.id
_entity.type
_entity.pdbx_description
1 polymer ?
#
loop_
_entity_poly.entity_id
_entity_poly.type
_entity_poly.pdbx_seq_one_letter_code
_entity_poly.pdbx_strand_id
1 'polypeptide(L)'
;EQGPELVRALTAKAAALSGAPRKAVDHKLAVLKRMVALARSVPDEWAAHERLADTPQGWAMHAMVLGLDVGPMLQTQKLLTSVIFAREKGYERPLTAAELEMMNLTGDGTGLDMVTMPQALREQVPTSNFFQRNGYERNPVAIRHNTVAKLLAVTDARMDSNGNLPGAKELAAAF
;
A
#
# COMPACT_ATOMS: atom_id res chain seq x y z
N GLU A 1 -5.74 6.31 7.24
CA GLU A 1 -5.82 7.57 6.46
C GLU A 1 -6.77 7.43 5.26
N GLN A 2 -6.71 6.34 4.50
CA GLN A 2 -7.48 6.14 3.26
C GLN A 2 -8.96 5.76 3.51
N GLY A 3 -9.28 5.19 4.66
CA GLY A 3 -10.60 4.67 4.97
C GLY A 3 -11.75 5.68 4.86
N PRO A 4 -11.65 6.87 5.47
CA PRO A 4 -12.71 7.87 5.41
C PRO A 4 -13.05 8.34 3.99
N GLU A 5 -12.04 8.46 3.14
CA GLU A 5 -12.20 8.86 1.74
C GLU A 5 -12.94 7.79 0.94
N LEU A 6 -12.52 6.53 1.07
CA LEU A 6 -13.20 5.41 0.44
C LEU A 6 -14.63 5.23 0.95
N VAL A 7 -14.90 5.49 2.22
CA VAL A 7 -16.28 5.49 2.76
C VAL A 7 -17.15 6.52 2.04
N ARG A 8 -16.63 7.73 1.80
CA ARG A 8 -17.38 8.76 1.03
C ARG A 8 -17.63 8.32 -0.41
N ALA A 9 -16.58 7.84 -1.09
CA ALA A 9 -16.67 7.39 -2.48
C ALA A 9 -17.66 6.21 -2.65
N LEU A 10 -17.58 5.20 -1.80
CA LEU A 10 -18.51 4.06 -1.84
C LEU A 10 -19.95 4.45 -1.46
N THR A 11 -20.14 5.41 -0.56
CA THR A 11 -21.47 5.90 -0.22
C THR A 11 -22.13 6.55 -1.43
N ALA A 12 -21.39 7.41 -2.14
CA ALA A 12 -21.87 8.03 -3.37
C ALA A 12 -22.16 6.99 -4.47
N LYS A 13 -21.26 6.01 -4.66
CA LYS A 13 -21.47 4.90 -5.61
C LYS A 13 -22.69 4.07 -5.26
N ALA A 14 -22.89 3.75 -3.99
CA ALA A 14 -24.04 2.98 -3.53
C ALA A 14 -25.38 3.66 -3.85
N ALA A 15 -25.46 4.98 -3.78
CA ALA A 15 -26.66 5.73 -4.08
C ALA A 15 -27.15 5.58 -5.54
N ALA A 16 -26.22 5.29 -6.46
CA ALA A 16 -26.51 5.12 -7.89
C ALA A 16 -26.78 3.65 -8.29
N LEU A 17 -26.72 2.71 -7.36
CA LEU A 17 -26.82 1.27 -7.63
C LEU A 17 -28.09 0.67 -7.02
N SER A 18 -28.53 -0.48 -7.58
CA SER A 18 -29.61 -1.32 -7.07
C SER A 18 -29.28 -2.79 -7.19
N GLY A 19 -30.05 -3.67 -6.54
CA GLY A 19 -29.92 -5.13 -6.65
C GLY A 19 -28.60 -5.69 -6.10
N ALA A 20 -28.04 -6.69 -6.75
CA ALA A 20 -26.81 -7.36 -6.35
C ALA A 20 -25.57 -6.44 -6.31
N PRO A 21 -25.33 -5.56 -7.29
CA PRO A 21 -24.22 -4.59 -7.23
C PRO A 21 -24.31 -3.66 -6.03
N ARG A 22 -25.52 -3.20 -5.66
CA ARG A 22 -25.74 -2.40 -4.45
C ARG A 22 -25.35 -3.16 -3.20
N LYS A 23 -25.79 -4.41 -3.06
CA LYS A 23 -25.47 -5.26 -1.90
C LYS A 23 -23.96 -5.46 -1.74
N ALA A 24 -23.24 -5.68 -2.83
CA ALA A 24 -21.79 -5.84 -2.80
C ALA A 24 -21.08 -4.56 -2.30
N VAL A 25 -21.52 -3.38 -2.75
CA VAL A 25 -20.97 -2.10 -2.28
C VAL A 25 -21.33 -1.83 -0.82
N ASP A 26 -22.57 -2.12 -0.40
CA ASP A 26 -23.01 -1.96 0.99
C ASP A 26 -22.21 -2.86 1.94
N HIS A 27 -21.87 -4.10 1.53
CA HIS A 27 -20.99 -4.99 2.30
C HIS A 27 -19.59 -4.36 2.50
N LYS A 28 -18.94 -3.91 1.42
CA LYS A 28 -17.64 -3.23 1.50
C LYS A 28 -17.69 -1.99 2.39
N LEU A 29 -18.76 -1.22 2.26
CA LEU A 29 -18.98 -0.02 3.06
C LEU A 29 -19.12 -0.34 4.55
N ALA A 30 -19.82 -1.42 4.91
CA ALA A 30 -19.94 -1.88 6.29
C ALA A 30 -18.60 -2.29 6.89
N VAL A 31 -17.76 -3.01 6.14
CA VAL A 31 -16.40 -3.39 6.57
C VAL A 31 -15.53 -2.15 6.77
N LEU A 32 -15.49 -1.22 5.81
CA LEU A 32 -14.70 0.01 5.92
C LEU A 32 -15.13 0.90 7.09
N LYS A 33 -16.43 1.04 7.33
CA LYS A 33 -16.93 1.82 8.48
C LYS A 33 -16.47 1.23 9.81
N ARG A 34 -16.47 -0.10 9.95
CA ARG A 34 -15.93 -0.77 11.16
C ARG A 34 -14.43 -0.51 11.32
N MET A 35 -13.66 -0.60 10.24
CA MET A 35 -12.22 -0.32 10.27
C MET A 35 -11.93 1.13 10.67
N VAL A 36 -12.66 2.09 10.10
CA VAL A 36 -12.52 3.51 10.44
C VAL A 36 -12.91 3.79 11.89
N ALA A 37 -13.99 3.18 12.38
CA ALA A 37 -14.41 3.33 13.77
C ALA A 37 -13.35 2.79 14.74
N LEU A 38 -12.79 1.61 14.44
CA LEU A 38 -11.73 1.00 15.25
C LEU A 38 -10.45 1.88 15.22
N ALA A 39 -10.02 2.35 14.05
CA ALA A 39 -8.86 3.22 13.93
C ALA A 39 -9.02 4.52 14.75
N ARG A 40 -10.21 5.13 14.72
CA ARG A 40 -10.53 6.34 15.50
C ARG A 40 -10.62 6.12 17.00
N SER A 41 -10.81 4.89 17.46
CA SER A 41 -10.82 4.56 18.90
C SER A 41 -9.41 4.49 19.49
N VAL A 42 -8.38 4.51 18.67
CA VAL A 42 -6.98 4.46 19.09
C VAL A 42 -6.41 5.88 19.04
N PRO A 43 -5.69 6.33 20.07
CA PRO A 43 -5.00 7.62 20.03
C PRO A 43 -4.08 7.75 18.83
N ASP A 44 -4.00 8.94 18.23
CA ASP A 44 -3.17 9.21 17.04
C ASP A 44 -1.68 9.37 17.41
N GLU A 45 -1.17 8.38 18.10
CA GLU A 45 0.23 8.26 18.52
C GLU A 45 0.81 6.95 17.98
N TRP A 46 2.04 7.02 17.45
CA TRP A 46 2.71 5.83 16.93
C TRP A 46 2.75 4.68 17.93
N ALA A 47 3.11 4.95 19.17
CA ALA A 47 3.17 3.94 20.23
C ALA A 47 1.82 3.28 20.53
N ALA A 48 0.70 4.01 20.39
CA ALA A 48 -0.65 3.43 20.55
C ALA A 48 -1.01 2.52 19.38
N HIS A 49 -0.68 2.89 18.13
CA HIS A 49 -0.87 2.06 16.95
C HIS A 49 0.03 0.82 16.97
N GLU A 50 1.26 0.93 17.43
CA GLU A 50 2.16 -0.20 17.59
C GLU A 50 1.62 -1.22 18.61
N ARG A 51 1.14 -0.76 19.76
CA ARG A 51 0.51 -1.63 20.76
C ARG A 51 -0.79 -2.28 20.26
N LEU A 52 -1.56 -1.58 19.42
CA LEU A 52 -2.78 -2.13 18.82
C LEU A 52 -2.49 -3.39 18.01
N ALA A 53 -1.36 -3.46 17.32
CA ALA A 53 -1.00 -4.60 16.48
C ALA A 53 -0.96 -5.93 17.23
N ASP A 54 -0.67 -5.90 18.54
CA ASP A 54 -0.58 -7.08 19.39
C ASP A 54 -1.88 -7.39 20.14
N THR A 55 -2.97 -6.71 19.81
CA THR A 55 -4.29 -6.90 20.42
C THR A 55 -5.23 -7.70 19.51
N PRO A 56 -6.27 -8.38 20.08
CA PRO A 56 -7.30 -9.02 19.28
C PRO A 56 -8.00 -8.09 18.29
N GLN A 57 -8.20 -6.82 18.66
CA GLN A 57 -8.75 -5.80 17.77
C GLN A 57 -7.82 -5.50 16.60
N GLY A 58 -6.51 -5.39 16.85
CA GLY A 58 -5.50 -5.19 15.81
C GLY A 58 -5.44 -6.38 14.86
N TRP A 59 -5.50 -7.60 15.37
CA TRP A 59 -5.56 -8.81 14.54
C TRP A 59 -6.82 -8.85 13.68
N ALA A 60 -7.97 -8.48 14.23
CA ALA A 60 -9.22 -8.40 13.47
C ALA A 60 -9.15 -7.35 12.37
N MET A 61 -8.55 -6.18 12.64
CA MET A 61 -8.32 -5.14 11.64
C MET A 61 -7.35 -5.63 10.55
N HIS A 62 -6.26 -6.28 10.92
CA HIS A 62 -5.29 -6.83 9.97
C HIS A 62 -5.93 -7.87 9.05
N ALA A 63 -6.77 -8.75 9.59
CA ALA A 63 -7.53 -9.71 8.78
C ALA A 63 -8.47 -9.02 7.76
N MET A 64 -9.12 -7.91 8.15
CA MET A 64 -9.94 -7.12 7.22
C MET A 64 -9.12 -6.46 6.11
N VAL A 65 -7.91 -5.97 6.43
CA VAL A 65 -6.98 -5.40 5.43
C VAL A 65 -6.50 -6.46 4.44
N LEU A 66 -6.28 -7.68 4.89
CA LEU A 66 -5.90 -8.81 4.03
C LEU A 66 -7.08 -9.39 3.24
N GLY A 67 -8.31 -9.01 3.56
CA GLY A 67 -9.51 -9.47 2.87
C GLY A 67 -9.57 -8.96 1.42
N LEU A 68 -10.08 -9.81 0.52
CA LEU A 68 -10.24 -9.48 -0.90
C LEU A 68 -11.27 -8.39 -1.17
N ASP A 69 -12.14 -8.10 -0.21
CA ASP A 69 -13.21 -7.10 -0.36
C ASP A 69 -12.70 -5.67 -0.31
N VAL A 70 -11.86 -5.36 0.68
CA VAL A 70 -11.46 -3.98 1.00
C VAL A 70 -9.96 -3.77 0.88
N GLY A 71 -9.16 -4.81 1.10
CA GLY A 71 -7.71 -4.72 1.06
C GLY A 71 -7.17 -4.13 -0.25
N PRO A 72 -7.55 -4.68 -1.42
CA PRO A 72 -7.11 -4.13 -2.71
C PRO A 72 -7.51 -2.66 -2.92
N MET A 73 -8.68 -2.25 -2.44
CA MET A 73 -9.13 -0.86 -2.55
C MET A 73 -8.28 0.08 -1.69
N LEU A 74 -7.97 -0.32 -0.45
CA LEU A 74 -7.10 0.45 0.44
C LEU A 74 -5.70 0.57 -0.14
N GLN A 75 -5.16 -0.52 -0.68
CA GLN A 75 -3.85 -0.54 -1.34
C GLN A 75 -3.83 0.37 -2.58
N THR A 76 -4.84 0.26 -3.44
CA THR A 76 -4.96 1.12 -4.62
C THR A 76 -5.00 2.60 -4.24
N GLN A 77 -5.81 2.96 -3.24
CA GLN A 77 -5.90 4.33 -2.75
C GLN A 77 -4.53 4.81 -2.20
N LYS A 78 -3.82 3.96 -1.46
CA LYS A 78 -2.47 4.28 -0.97
C LYS A 78 -1.51 4.55 -2.12
N LEU A 79 -1.50 3.69 -3.14
CA LEU A 79 -0.63 3.86 -4.32
C LEU A 79 -0.96 5.14 -5.10
N LEU A 80 -2.24 5.47 -5.26
CA LEU A 80 -2.66 6.74 -5.87
C LEU A 80 -2.15 7.95 -5.07
N THR A 81 -2.25 7.90 -3.75
CA THR A 81 -1.71 8.95 -2.87
C THR A 81 -0.19 9.09 -3.05
N SER A 82 0.54 7.98 -3.17
CA SER A 82 1.98 7.98 -3.44
C SER A 82 2.32 8.63 -4.80
N VAL A 83 1.53 8.35 -5.85
CA VAL A 83 1.69 8.99 -7.16
C VAL A 83 1.45 10.49 -7.08
N ILE A 84 0.38 10.92 -6.40
CA ILE A 84 0.06 12.35 -6.21
C ILE A 84 1.21 13.03 -5.47
N PHE A 85 1.67 12.45 -4.36
CA PHE A 85 2.82 12.96 -3.60
C PHE A 85 4.07 13.14 -4.47
N ALA A 86 4.41 12.14 -5.30
CA ALA A 86 5.56 12.23 -6.20
C ALA A 86 5.40 13.39 -7.21
N ARG A 87 4.19 13.58 -7.77
CA ARG A 87 3.87 14.70 -8.67
C ARG A 87 4.04 16.05 -7.99
N GLU A 88 3.54 16.20 -6.77
CA GLU A 88 3.69 17.41 -5.97
C GLU A 88 5.17 17.74 -5.66
N LYS A 89 6.02 16.71 -5.62
CA LYS A 89 7.49 16.86 -5.48
C LYS A 89 8.22 17.06 -6.80
N GLY A 90 7.51 17.21 -7.91
CA GLY A 90 8.09 17.47 -9.22
C GLY A 90 8.57 16.22 -9.99
N TYR A 91 8.19 15.03 -9.52
CA TYR A 91 8.51 13.78 -10.21
C TYR A 91 7.45 13.48 -11.27
N GLU A 92 7.72 13.83 -12.52
CA GLU A 92 6.72 13.83 -13.60
C GLU A 92 6.64 12.50 -14.36
N ARG A 93 7.70 11.70 -14.38
CA ARG A 93 7.68 10.41 -15.09
C ARG A 93 6.78 9.39 -14.36
N PRO A 94 6.20 8.42 -15.08
CA PRO A 94 5.46 7.33 -14.43
C PRO A 94 6.35 6.55 -13.45
N LEU A 95 5.82 6.26 -12.27
CA LEU A 95 6.45 5.36 -11.31
C LEU A 95 6.21 3.91 -11.75
N THR A 96 7.25 3.09 -11.68
CA THR A 96 7.11 1.63 -11.87
C THR A 96 6.43 0.99 -10.67
N ALA A 97 5.96 -0.26 -10.82
CA ALA A 97 5.39 -1.01 -9.70
C ALA A 97 6.41 -1.21 -8.57
N ALA A 98 7.68 -1.43 -8.89
CA ALA A 98 8.74 -1.54 -7.89
C ALA A 98 9.02 -0.21 -7.18
N GLU A 99 9.01 0.90 -7.88
CA GLU A 99 9.18 2.23 -7.29
C GLU A 99 8.03 2.55 -6.32
N LEU A 100 6.78 2.24 -6.69
CA LEU A 100 5.62 2.38 -5.81
C LEU A 100 5.71 1.45 -4.59
N GLU A 101 6.20 0.23 -4.75
CA GLU A 101 6.43 -0.68 -3.64
C GLU A 101 7.50 -0.15 -2.68
N MET A 102 8.56 0.48 -3.18
CA MET A 102 9.54 1.13 -2.29
C MET A 102 8.90 2.26 -1.48
N MET A 103 8.08 3.10 -2.09
CA MET A 103 7.33 4.14 -1.37
C MET A 103 6.35 3.55 -0.35
N ASN A 104 5.74 2.41 -0.65
CA ASN A 104 4.86 1.70 0.26
C ASN A 104 5.61 1.12 1.49
N LEU A 105 6.80 0.57 1.28
CA LEU A 105 7.60 -0.07 2.32
C LEU A 105 8.36 0.91 3.22
N THR A 106 8.80 2.05 2.67
CA THR A 106 9.68 2.98 3.38
C THR A 106 9.02 4.32 3.71
N GLY A 107 7.78 4.53 3.25
CA GLY A 107 7.06 5.80 3.30
C GLY A 107 7.31 6.66 2.06
N ASP A 108 6.33 7.50 1.72
CA ASP A 108 6.32 8.23 0.45
C ASP A 108 7.55 9.11 0.25
N GLY A 109 7.97 9.87 1.27
CA GLY A 109 9.15 10.74 1.18
C GLY A 109 10.44 9.96 1.01
N THR A 110 10.73 9.05 1.93
CA THR A 110 11.94 8.22 1.92
C THR A 110 12.00 7.32 0.67
N GLY A 111 10.87 6.74 0.28
CA GLY A 111 10.78 5.93 -0.93
C GLY A 111 11.01 6.74 -2.20
N LEU A 112 10.50 7.97 -2.27
CA LEU A 112 10.75 8.85 -3.40
C LEU A 112 12.24 9.22 -3.50
N ASP A 113 12.90 9.55 -2.38
CA ASP A 113 14.35 9.81 -2.36
C ASP A 113 15.14 8.59 -2.87
N MET A 114 14.74 7.38 -2.48
CA MET A 114 15.32 6.12 -2.93
C MET A 114 15.19 5.93 -4.45
N VAL A 115 14.01 6.19 -5.02
CA VAL A 115 13.73 5.93 -6.43
C VAL A 115 14.13 7.08 -7.37
N THR A 116 14.35 8.28 -6.85
CA THR A 116 14.88 9.41 -7.63
C THR A 116 16.40 9.48 -7.66
N MET A 117 17.05 8.68 -6.83
CA MET A 117 18.52 8.63 -6.76
C MET A 117 19.17 8.32 -8.13
N PRO A 118 20.27 9.00 -8.50
CA PRO A 118 21.02 8.68 -9.71
C PRO A 118 21.47 7.22 -9.76
N GLN A 119 21.44 6.60 -10.94
CA GLN A 119 21.75 5.18 -11.14
C GLN A 119 23.09 4.77 -10.50
N ALA A 120 24.14 5.57 -10.69
CA ALA A 120 25.46 5.28 -10.14
C ALA A 120 25.47 5.18 -8.59
N LEU A 121 24.60 5.92 -7.93
CA LEU A 121 24.47 5.85 -6.47
C LEU A 121 23.64 4.65 -6.04
N ARG A 122 22.61 4.25 -6.82
CA ARG A 122 21.76 3.09 -6.50
C ARG A 122 22.55 1.78 -6.34
N GLU A 123 23.67 1.65 -7.04
CA GLU A 123 24.54 0.47 -6.96
C GLU A 123 25.38 0.42 -5.68
N GLN A 124 25.60 1.56 -5.04
CA GLN A 124 26.49 1.69 -3.89
C GLN A 124 25.73 1.89 -2.57
N VAL A 125 24.57 2.53 -2.62
CA VAL A 125 23.84 2.91 -1.40
C VAL A 125 23.09 1.71 -0.81
N PRO A 126 23.33 1.39 0.49
CA PRO A 126 22.66 0.29 1.17
C PRO A 126 21.16 0.54 1.35
N THR A 127 20.36 -0.50 1.18
CA THR A 127 18.91 -0.45 1.42
C THR A 127 18.56 -0.13 2.87
N SER A 128 19.41 -0.51 3.83
CA SER A 128 19.25 -0.20 5.26
C SER A 128 19.14 1.29 5.57
N ASN A 129 19.61 2.18 4.68
CA ASN A 129 19.53 3.62 4.86
C ASN A 129 18.10 4.17 4.73
N PHE A 130 17.18 3.41 4.14
CA PHE A 130 15.84 3.85 3.81
C PHE A 130 14.75 3.19 4.65
N PHE A 131 15.03 2.03 5.22
CA PHE A 131 14.07 1.32 6.05
C PHE A 131 14.22 1.70 7.52
N GLN A 132 13.11 1.78 8.23
CA GLN A 132 13.16 1.75 9.68
C GLN A 132 13.77 0.41 10.14
N ARG A 133 14.54 0.42 11.23
CA ARG A 133 15.29 -0.74 11.72
C ARG A 133 14.43 -2.00 11.81
N ASN A 134 13.32 -1.94 12.51
CA ASN A 134 12.42 -3.09 12.68
C ASN A 134 11.82 -3.58 11.36
N GLY A 135 11.53 -2.66 10.42
CA GLY A 135 11.05 -2.99 9.07
C GLY A 135 12.13 -3.68 8.24
N TYR A 136 13.37 -3.22 8.35
CA TYR A 136 14.51 -3.83 7.66
C TYR A 136 14.80 -5.25 8.15
N GLU A 137 14.87 -5.43 9.46
CA GLU A 137 15.15 -6.73 10.09
C GLU A 137 14.08 -7.80 9.73
N ARG A 138 12.85 -7.38 9.44
CA ARG A 138 11.75 -8.25 9.00
C ARG A 138 11.63 -8.40 7.48
N ASN A 139 12.50 -7.76 6.72
CA ASN A 139 12.46 -7.81 5.25
C ASN A 139 13.67 -8.57 4.68
N PRO A 140 13.59 -9.91 4.58
CA PRO A 140 14.70 -10.73 4.10
C PRO A 140 15.09 -10.44 2.65
N VAL A 141 14.16 -9.87 1.85
CA VAL A 141 14.45 -9.48 0.47
C VAL A 141 15.36 -8.25 0.44
N ALA A 142 15.04 -7.21 1.23
CA ALA A 142 15.87 -6.02 1.34
C ALA A 142 17.26 -6.32 1.94
N ILE A 143 17.35 -7.25 2.89
CA ILE A 143 18.62 -7.69 3.47
C ILE A 143 19.48 -8.43 2.43
N ARG A 144 18.88 -9.37 1.69
CA ARG A 144 19.59 -10.17 0.66
C ARG A 144 20.04 -9.31 -0.51
N HIS A 145 19.19 -8.36 -0.93
CA HIS A 145 19.44 -7.44 -2.02
C HIS A 145 19.76 -6.04 -1.46
N ASN A 146 20.89 -5.95 -0.79
CA ASN A 146 21.27 -4.86 0.11
C ASN A 146 21.71 -3.54 -0.56
N THR A 147 21.54 -3.38 -1.85
CA THR A 147 21.68 -2.10 -2.54
C THR A 147 20.38 -1.68 -3.22
N VAL A 148 20.17 -0.38 -3.37
CA VAL A 148 18.97 0.16 -4.00
C VAL A 148 18.74 -0.43 -5.39
N ALA A 149 19.81 -0.53 -6.20
CA ALA A 149 19.72 -1.11 -7.55
C ALA A 149 19.25 -2.57 -7.52
N LYS A 150 19.84 -3.40 -6.66
CA LYS A 150 19.48 -4.82 -6.55
C LYS A 150 18.06 -5.02 -6.05
N LEU A 151 17.65 -4.24 -5.05
CA LEU A 151 16.29 -4.34 -4.50
C LEU A 151 15.24 -3.93 -5.53
N LEU A 152 15.44 -2.83 -6.24
CA LEU A 152 14.53 -2.41 -7.33
C LEU A 152 14.45 -3.48 -8.42
N ALA A 153 15.58 -4.01 -8.89
CA ALA A 153 15.59 -5.01 -9.95
C ALA A 153 14.87 -6.30 -9.57
N VAL A 154 15.09 -6.83 -8.35
CA VAL A 154 14.39 -8.04 -7.90
C VAL A 154 12.90 -7.79 -7.68
N THR A 155 12.53 -6.59 -7.26
CA THR A 155 11.11 -6.21 -7.06
C THR A 155 10.42 -6.06 -8.41
N ASP A 156 11.01 -5.41 -9.40
CA ASP A 156 10.48 -5.32 -10.77
C ASP A 156 10.24 -6.71 -11.35
N ALA A 157 11.25 -7.59 -11.32
CA ALA A 157 11.11 -8.95 -11.84
C ALA A 157 9.97 -9.73 -11.15
N ARG A 158 9.79 -9.54 -9.84
CA ARG A 158 8.70 -10.18 -9.09
C ARG A 158 7.34 -9.60 -9.47
N MET A 159 7.23 -8.28 -9.60
CA MET A 159 5.99 -7.61 -10.00
C MET A 159 5.56 -8.01 -11.41
N ASP A 160 6.51 -8.06 -12.35
CA ASP A 160 6.26 -8.52 -13.72
C ASP A 160 5.80 -9.98 -13.74
N SER A 161 6.46 -10.86 -12.99
CA SER A 161 6.07 -12.25 -12.86
C SER A 161 4.65 -12.38 -12.30
N ASN A 162 4.33 -11.67 -11.22
CA ASN A 162 3.02 -11.70 -10.59
C ASN A 162 1.93 -11.12 -11.49
N GLY A 163 2.21 -10.02 -12.20
CA GLY A 163 1.29 -9.39 -13.16
C GLY A 163 0.97 -10.30 -14.37
N ASN A 164 1.85 -11.23 -14.67
CA ASN A 164 1.66 -12.20 -15.74
C ASN A 164 0.85 -13.45 -15.33
N LEU A 165 0.53 -13.63 -14.06
CA LEU A 165 -0.33 -14.72 -13.62
C LEU A 165 -1.75 -14.60 -14.22
N PRO A 166 -2.40 -15.73 -14.59
CA PRO A 166 -3.74 -15.73 -15.18
C PRO A 166 -4.75 -14.91 -14.35
N GLY A 167 -4.81 -15.15 -13.04
CA GLY A 167 -5.72 -14.44 -12.15
C GLY A 167 -5.46 -12.93 -12.06
N ALA A 168 -4.20 -12.49 -12.18
CA ALA A 168 -3.87 -11.06 -12.24
C ALA A 168 -4.36 -10.41 -13.54
N LYS A 169 -4.24 -11.12 -14.67
CA LYS A 169 -4.74 -10.66 -15.97
C LYS A 169 -6.26 -10.63 -16.02
N GLU A 170 -6.93 -11.63 -15.46
CA GLU A 170 -8.38 -11.66 -15.33
C GLU A 170 -8.89 -10.50 -14.47
N LEU A 171 -8.21 -10.24 -13.34
CA LEU A 171 -8.55 -9.11 -12.47
C LEU A 171 -8.36 -7.78 -13.21
N ALA A 172 -7.24 -7.58 -13.91
CA ALA A 172 -6.99 -6.36 -14.67
C ALA A 172 -8.02 -6.14 -15.81
N ALA A 173 -8.49 -7.20 -16.43
CA ALA A 173 -9.52 -7.14 -17.48
C ALA A 173 -10.92 -6.81 -16.93
N ALA A 174 -11.15 -6.98 -15.63
CA ALA A 174 -12.42 -6.69 -14.96
C ALA A 174 -12.54 -5.23 -14.47
N PHE A 175 -11.46 -4.44 -14.55
CA PHE A 175 -11.40 -3.02 -14.22
C PHE A 175 -11.22 -2.13 -15.45
#